data_348b90415dcfffdf6bab3f7b8adb7e28
#
_entry.id   348b90415dcfffdf6bab3f7b8adb7e28
#
_cell.length_a   1.000
_cell.length_b   1.000
_cell.length_c   1.000
_cell.angle_alpha   90.00
_cell.angle_beta   90.00
_cell.angle_gamma   90.00
#
_symmetry.space_group_name_H-M   'P 1'
#
loop_
_entity.id
_entity.type
_entity.pdbx_description
1 polymer ?
#
loop_
_entity_poly.entity_id
_entity_poly.type
_entity_poly.pdbx_seq_one_letter_code
_entity_poly.pdbx_strand_id
1 'polypeptide(L)'
;MFKKYISSFVLLASVHLVEAQTFIQAYQNRANQVSQSNVNTYLQEFEALGVKRTGTTQNTNAFNWIKNKYTSFGYTTANFQEHAWTANGLSSKNLIVTKTGTLYPNKFVIVCGHFDSINGPGTNDNGSGTSIILEIARILKNVPTDYSIKFIHFSGEEQGLFGSSRYVSEIVNGTSPKMDIKVVINLDQVGGLKNRTNNKLYHDKDQASPTSNNAAAAIAVQELANCTTLYSTLGVDFDPAESTDYVPFQQNGEIITGYFEYEGGFNNPYVHTANDLLINMDPVYVYNIGKAAVGAIQHFSVASTATLGVEDVTASKILESVDFYPNPAKNVLNLKIADHSKAFTFELTDMSGSQILINKNNAHQIDISHLKPGVYFGTVIIENEKVTKKIIIE
;
A
#
# COMPACT_ATOMS: atom_id res chain seq x y z
N MET A 1 38.60 30.85 -49.40
CA MET A 1 38.93 29.93 -48.29
C MET A 1 37.83 30.04 -47.23
N PHE A 2 36.82 29.15 -47.29
CA PHE A 2 35.73 29.14 -46.28
C PHE A 2 36.06 28.07 -45.21
N LYS A 3 36.30 28.50 -43.99
CA LYS A 3 36.42 27.58 -42.82
C LYS A 3 35.05 27.13 -42.41
N LYS A 4 34.75 25.82 -42.55
CA LYS A 4 33.60 25.16 -41.98
C LYS A 4 33.87 24.90 -40.47
N TYR A 5 33.10 25.51 -39.59
CA TYR A 5 33.02 25.14 -38.18
C TYR A 5 32.04 23.98 -38.04
N ILE A 6 32.55 22.81 -37.67
CA ILE A 6 31.73 21.67 -37.25
C ILE A 6 31.49 21.85 -35.77
N SER A 7 30.25 22.19 -35.39
CA SER A 7 29.81 22.21 -33.99
C SER A 7 29.36 20.83 -33.60
N SER A 8 30.17 20.11 -32.82
CA SER A 8 29.78 18.81 -32.23
C SER A 8 28.83 19.06 -31.07
N PHE A 9 27.58 18.73 -31.28
CA PHE A 9 26.58 18.68 -30.20
C PHE A 9 26.80 17.35 -29.43
N VAL A 10 27.36 17.44 -28.22
CA VAL A 10 27.41 16.30 -27.29
C VAL A 10 26.05 16.20 -26.60
N LEU A 11 25.26 15.22 -27.00
CA LEU A 11 24.01 14.88 -26.34
C LEU A 11 24.38 14.15 -25.04
N LEU A 12 24.37 14.84 -23.90
CA LEU A 12 24.41 14.21 -22.58
C LEU A 12 23.07 13.51 -22.34
N ALA A 13 23.03 12.20 -22.59
CA ALA A 13 21.95 11.35 -22.10
C ALA A 13 22.11 11.23 -20.57
N SER A 14 21.27 11.92 -19.81
CA SER A 14 21.15 11.69 -18.37
C SER A 14 20.51 10.30 -18.17
N VAL A 15 21.33 9.31 -17.82
CA VAL A 15 20.84 8.02 -17.34
C VAL A 15 20.30 8.28 -15.93
N HIS A 16 18.98 8.43 -15.82
CA HIS A 16 18.32 8.35 -14.52
C HIS A 16 18.40 6.88 -14.08
N LEU A 17 19.33 6.57 -13.18
CA LEU A 17 19.30 5.32 -12.45
C LEU A 17 18.00 5.34 -11.61
N VAL A 18 17.04 4.52 -12.01
CA VAL A 18 15.90 4.20 -11.16
C VAL A 18 16.46 3.41 -9.99
N GLU A 19 16.61 4.05 -8.83
CA GLU A 19 16.93 3.31 -7.61
C GLU A 19 15.78 2.34 -7.34
N ALA A 20 16.08 1.04 -7.31
CA ALA A 20 15.10 0.03 -6.92
C ALA A 20 14.63 0.34 -5.50
N GLN A 21 13.31 0.29 -5.26
CA GLN A 21 12.77 0.47 -3.92
C GLN A 21 13.47 -0.47 -2.94
N THR A 22 13.96 0.12 -1.85
CA THR A 22 14.58 -0.63 -0.77
C THR A 22 13.53 -1.07 0.23
N PHE A 23 13.71 -2.23 0.82
CA PHE A 23 12.89 -2.69 1.93
C PHE A 23 12.96 -1.73 3.11
N ILE A 24 11.82 -1.34 3.66
CA ILE A 24 11.70 -0.47 4.82
C ILE A 24 10.95 -1.21 5.93
N GLN A 25 11.62 -1.48 7.04
CA GLN A 25 11.05 -2.26 8.15
C GLN A 25 9.78 -1.63 8.74
N ALA A 26 9.72 -0.30 8.84
CA ALA A 26 8.53 0.40 9.31
C ALA A 26 7.32 0.17 8.39
N TYR A 27 7.54 0.05 7.07
CA TYR A 27 6.48 -0.24 6.10
C TYR A 27 6.02 -1.70 6.21
N GLN A 28 6.94 -2.63 6.40
CA GLN A 28 6.60 -4.04 6.66
C GLN A 28 5.80 -4.20 7.95
N ASN A 29 6.19 -3.50 9.02
CA ASN A 29 5.46 -3.53 10.28
C ASN A 29 4.01 -3.09 10.12
N ARG A 30 3.75 -2.09 9.28
CA ARG A 30 2.38 -1.63 8.97
C ARG A 30 1.68 -2.59 8.00
N ALA A 31 2.37 -3.12 6.99
CA ALA A 31 1.80 -4.14 6.11
C ALA A 31 1.34 -5.38 6.91
N ASN A 32 2.06 -5.74 7.96
CA ASN A 32 1.67 -6.83 8.86
C ASN A 32 0.46 -6.49 9.77
N GLN A 33 -0.02 -5.24 9.79
CA GLN A 33 -1.26 -4.85 10.46
C GLN A 33 -2.51 -5.09 9.63
N VAL A 34 -2.38 -5.49 8.36
CA VAL A 34 -3.52 -5.99 7.56
C VAL A 34 -4.12 -7.17 8.31
N SER A 35 -5.41 -7.12 8.53
CA SER A 35 -6.11 -8.13 9.32
C SER A 35 -6.93 -9.03 8.42
N GLN A 36 -6.58 -10.32 8.36
CA GLN A 36 -7.38 -11.29 7.62
C GLN A 36 -8.82 -11.38 8.15
N SER A 37 -9.01 -11.20 9.46
CA SER A 37 -10.34 -11.15 10.07
C SER A 37 -11.15 -9.95 9.58
N ASN A 38 -10.52 -8.76 9.46
CA ASN A 38 -11.21 -7.59 8.92
C ASN A 38 -11.58 -7.78 7.45
N VAL A 39 -10.63 -8.28 6.63
CA VAL A 39 -10.87 -8.57 5.21
C VAL A 39 -12.06 -9.51 5.07
N ASN A 40 -12.08 -10.63 5.80
CA ASN A 40 -13.21 -11.56 5.79
C ASN A 40 -14.52 -10.89 6.19
N THR A 41 -14.49 -10.06 7.24
CA THR A 41 -15.68 -9.35 7.70
C THR A 41 -16.18 -8.36 6.66
N TYR A 42 -15.29 -7.59 6.02
CA TYR A 42 -15.70 -6.64 4.98
C TYR A 42 -16.30 -7.35 3.79
N LEU A 43 -15.70 -8.45 3.32
CA LEU A 43 -16.24 -9.24 2.22
C LEU A 43 -17.62 -9.82 2.55
N GLN A 44 -17.82 -10.37 3.77
CA GLN A 44 -19.12 -10.88 4.23
C GLN A 44 -20.19 -9.79 4.30
N GLU A 45 -19.85 -8.65 4.89
CA GLU A 45 -20.77 -7.53 5.01
C GLU A 45 -21.11 -6.93 3.64
N PHE A 46 -20.11 -6.83 2.73
CA PHE A 46 -20.30 -6.35 1.38
C PHE A 46 -21.20 -7.28 0.55
N GLU A 47 -20.99 -8.61 0.65
CA GLU A 47 -21.85 -9.61 0.04
C GLU A 47 -23.29 -9.51 0.52
N ALA A 48 -23.48 -9.32 1.83
CA ALA A 48 -24.81 -9.21 2.44
C ALA A 48 -25.63 -8.00 1.97
N LEU A 49 -24.99 -6.98 1.38
CA LEU A 49 -25.68 -5.85 0.77
C LEU A 49 -26.42 -6.23 -0.54
N GLY A 50 -26.16 -7.42 -1.09
CA GLY A 50 -26.78 -7.90 -2.32
C GLY A 50 -26.23 -7.22 -3.56
N VAL A 51 -26.99 -7.20 -4.64
CA VAL A 51 -26.62 -6.60 -5.92
C VAL A 51 -26.66 -5.08 -5.84
N LYS A 52 -25.50 -4.44 -5.96
CA LYS A 52 -25.31 -3.00 -5.77
C LYS A 52 -25.37 -2.22 -7.09
N ARG A 53 -26.31 -2.58 -7.94
CA ARG A 53 -26.48 -1.90 -9.24
C ARG A 53 -26.68 -0.40 -9.03
N THR A 54 -25.96 0.39 -9.80
CA THR A 54 -26.04 1.86 -9.77
C THR A 54 -27.48 2.37 -9.85
N GLY A 55 -27.82 3.33 -9.00
CA GLY A 55 -29.16 3.91 -8.92
C GLY A 55 -30.15 3.13 -8.06
N THR A 56 -29.75 2.02 -7.43
CA THR A 56 -30.60 1.23 -6.52
C THR A 56 -30.40 1.60 -5.06
N THR A 57 -31.33 1.16 -4.23
CA THR A 57 -31.20 1.27 -2.76
C THR A 57 -29.98 0.53 -2.24
N GLN A 58 -29.64 -0.64 -2.80
CA GLN A 58 -28.48 -1.43 -2.42
C GLN A 58 -27.17 -0.69 -2.73
N ASN A 59 -27.10 0.03 -3.87
CA ASN A 59 -25.96 0.89 -4.18
C ASN A 59 -25.80 2.02 -3.13
N THR A 60 -26.92 2.66 -2.75
CA THR A 60 -26.93 3.67 -1.68
C THR A 60 -26.52 3.08 -0.32
N ASN A 61 -26.96 1.87 0.00
CA ASN A 61 -26.58 1.18 1.21
C ASN A 61 -25.10 0.85 1.25
N ALA A 62 -24.52 0.43 0.12
CA ALA A 62 -23.08 0.17 0.01
C ALA A 62 -22.25 1.45 0.19
N PHE A 63 -22.65 2.55 -0.46
CA PHE A 63 -22.04 3.87 -0.23
C PHE A 63 -22.02 4.25 1.25
N ASN A 64 -23.15 4.11 1.93
CA ASN A 64 -23.27 4.43 3.36
C ASN A 64 -22.46 3.48 4.23
N TRP A 65 -22.41 2.19 3.90
CA TRP A 65 -21.61 1.20 4.60
C TRP A 65 -20.11 1.55 4.51
N ILE A 66 -19.60 1.86 3.32
CA ILE A 66 -18.20 2.27 3.11
C ILE A 66 -17.90 3.52 3.96
N LYS A 67 -18.75 4.55 3.86
CA LYS A 67 -18.59 5.80 4.63
C LYS A 67 -18.56 5.56 6.14
N ASN A 68 -19.40 4.65 6.65
CA ASN A 68 -19.44 4.27 8.05
C ASN A 68 -18.14 3.55 8.48
N LYS A 69 -17.54 2.70 7.61
CA LYS A 69 -16.23 2.10 7.90
C LYS A 69 -15.15 3.18 8.08
N TYR A 70 -15.04 4.14 7.18
CA TYR A 70 -14.10 5.25 7.35
C TYR A 70 -14.35 6.06 8.62
N THR A 71 -15.62 6.31 8.96
CA THR A 71 -15.97 6.99 10.21
C THR A 71 -15.50 6.20 11.43
N SER A 72 -15.65 4.86 11.41
CA SER A 72 -15.17 3.99 12.49
C SER A 72 -13.64 3.97 12.62
N PHE A 73 -12.91 4.27 11.55
CA PHE A 73 -11.45 4.44 11.57
C PHE A 73 -11.01 5.82 12.08
N GLY A 74 -11.95 6.71 12.37
CA GLY A 74 -11.69 8.06 12.86
C GLY A 74 -11.52 9.11 11.77
N TYR A 75 -11.94 8.85 10.53
CA TYR A 75 -12.10 9.90 9.52
C TYR A 75 -13.34 10.73 9.86
N THR A 76 -13.25 12.04 9.71
CA THR A 76 -14.30 13.00 10.03
C THR A 76 -14.91 13.60 8.78
N THR A 77 -15.97 14.40 8.93
CA THR A 77 -16.61 15.11 7.82
C THR A 77 -15.64 15.95 6.99
N ALA A 78 -14.56 16.47 7.60
CA ALA A 78 -13.53 17.23 6.91
C ALA A 78 -12.71 16.39 5.90
N ASN A 79 -12.73 15.06 6.04
CA ASN A 79 -12.03 14.16 5.14
C ASN A 79 -12.89 13.71 3.96
N PHE A 80 -14.23 13.82 4.05
CA PHE A 80 -15.17 13.28 3.08
C PHE A 80 -15.56 14.29 2.01
N GLN A 81 -15.59 13.82 0.77
CA GLN A 81 -16.26 14.48 -0.33
C GLN A 81 -17.19 13.47 -1.01
N GLU A 82 -18.48 13.79 -1.07
CA GLU A 82 -19.46 13.04 -1.85
C GLU A 82 -19.59 13.70 -3.22
N HIS A 83 -19.21 13.01 -4.25
CA HIS A 83 -19.32 13.49 -5.63
C HIS A 83 -20.55 12.87 -6.29
N ALA A 84 -21.66 13.60 -6.27
CA ALA A 84 -22.89 13.19 -6.95
C ALA A 84 -22.76 13.41 -8.45
N TRP A 85 -23.22 12.44 -9.24
CA TRP A 85 -23.18 12.51 -10.67
C TRP A 85 -24.45 11.92 -11.32
N THR A 86 -24.70 12.30 -12.58
CA THR A 86 -25.76 11.75 -13.42
C THR A 86 -25.20 11.52 -14.81
N ALA A 87 -25.46 10.33 -15.37
CA ALA A 87 -25.09 9.94 -16.71
C ALA A 87 -26.10 8.91 -17.26
N ASN A 88 -26.49 9.04 -18.50
CA ASN A 88 -27.39 8.11 -19.21
C ASN A 88 -28.68 7.73 -18.43
N GLY A 89 -29.23 8.70 -17.69
CA GLY A 89 -30.45 8.49 -16.88
C GLY A 89 -30.20 7.78 -15.54
N LEU A 90 -28.96 7.43 -15.23
CA LEU A 90 -28.55 6.88 -13.94
C LEU A 90 -27.97 7.99 -13.05
N SER A 91 -28.21 7.92 -11.76
CA SER A 91 -27.63 8.82 -10.77
C SER A 91 -27.05 8.03 -9.61
N SER A 92 -25.85 8.41 -9.15
CA SER A 92 -25.22 7.85 -7.96
C SER A 92 -24.21 8.83 -7.38
N LYS A 93 -23.37 8.36 -6.46
CA LYS A 93 -22.29 9.13 -5.84
C LYS A 93 -21.02 8.32 -5.78
N ASN A 94 -19.89 8.99 -6.00
CA ASN A 94 -18.58 8.50 -5.60
C ASN A 94 -18.27 8.97 -4.19
N LEU A 95 -17.60 8.14 -3.39
CA LEU A 95 -17.08 8.54 -2.10
C LEU A 95 -15.57 8.79 -2.22
N ILE A 96 -15.16 10.00 -1.89
CA ILE A 96 -13.76 10.40 -1.84
C ILE A 96 -13.38 10.67 -0.38
N VAL A 97 -12.33 10.01 0.11
CA VAL A 97 -11.80 10.22 1.45
C VAL A 97 -10.36 10.68 1.33
N THR A 98 -10.09 11.91 1.79
CA THR A 98 -8.76 12.51 1.69
C THR A 98 -8.02 12.44 3.01
N LYS A 99 -6.84 11.84 2.98
CA LYS A 99 -5.82 11.93 4.01
C LYS A 99 -4.79 12.95 3.56
N THR A 100 -4.71 14.09 4.27
CA THR A 100 -3.82 15.17 3.89
C THR A 100 -2.36 14.83 4.16
N GLY A 101 -1.50 15.08 3.19
CA GLY A 101 -0.06 14.97 3.30
C GLY A 101 0.58 16.15 4.02
N THR A 102 1.77 15.95 4.55
CA THR A 102 2.47 16.96 5.37
C THR A 102 3.34 17.90 4.55
N LEU A 103 3.95 17.42 3.47
CA LEU A 103 4.88 18.22 2.65
C LEU A 103 4.23 18.68 1.34
N TYR A 104 3.46 17.81 0.70
CA TYR A 104 2.78 18.08 -0.57
C TYR A 104 1.27 17.86 -0.44
N PRO A 105 0.55 18.71 0.33
CA PRO A 105 -0.87 18.50 0.63
C PRO A 105 -1.79 18.59 -0.60
N ASN A 106 -1.34 19.24 -1.67
CA ASN A 106 -2.09 19.41 -2.91
C ASN A 106 -1.65 18.47 -4.04
N LYS A 107 -0.75 17.52 -3.76
CA LYS A 107 -0.33 16.49 -4.72
C LYS A 107 -0.78 15.12 -4.21
N PHE A 108 -1.46 14.36 -5.06
CA PHE A 108 -2.27 13.22 -4.63
C PHE A 108 -1.74 11.89 -5.18
N VAL A 109 -1.63 10.90 -4.28
CA VAL A 109 -1.67 9.49 -4.62
C VAL A 109 -3.13 9.06 -4.54
N ILE A 110 -3.70 8.58 -5.63
CA ILE A 110 -5.08 8.09 -5.68
C ILE A 110 -5.05 6.57 -5.57
N VAL A 111 -5.87 6.03 -4.66
CA VAL A 111 -6.13 4.60 -4.50
C VAL A 111 -7.62 4.42 -4.73
N CYS A 112 -8.01 3.68 -5.75
CA CYS A 112 -9.40 3.60 -6.16
C CYS A 112 -9.85 2.20 -6.54
N GLY A 113 -11.15 2.04 -6.67
CA GLY A 113 -11.88 0.91 -7.17
C GLY A 113 -13.37 1.19 -7.06
N HIS A 114 -14.20 0.42 -7.74
CA HIS A 114 -15.65 0.60 -7.68
C HIS A 114 -16.30 -0.21 -6.56
N PHE A 115 -17.54 0.13 -6.25
CA PHE A 115 -18.34 -0.58 -5.25
C PHE A 115 -19.72 -1.02 -5.80
N ASP A 116 -20.08 -0.62 -7.01
CA ASP A 116 -21.26 -1.13 -7.66
C ASP A 116 -21.02 -2.54 -8.19
N SER A 117 -22.09 -3.26 -8.52
CA SER A 117 -22.03 -4.61 -9.09
C SER A 117 -23.25 -4.86 -10.00
N ILE A 118 -23.12 -5.84 -10.88
CA ILE A 118 -24.23 -6.31 -11.74
C ILE A 118 -24.44 -7.81 -11.61
N ASN A 119 -25.70 -8.23 -11.75
CA ASN A 119 -26.14 -9.64 -11.77
C ASN A 119 -25.82 -10.49 -10.53
N GLY A 120 -24.91 -10.04 -9.66
CA GLY A 120 -24.50 -10.70 -8.43
C GLY A 120 -24.10 -9.70 -7.36
N PRO A 121 -23.77 -10.18 -6.13
CA PRO A 121 -23.32 -9.28 -5.06
C PRO A 121 -21.94 -8.67 -5.33
N GLY A 122 -21.17 -9.15 -6.31
CA GLY A 122 -19.88 -8.58 -6.66
C GLY A 122 -18.90 -8.65 -5.50
N THR A 123 -18.77 -9.82 -4.88
CA THR A 123 -17.91 -9.99 -3.70
C THR A 123 -16.44 -9.97 -4.10
N ASN A 124 -16.11 -10.55 -5.26
CA ASN A 124 -14.83 -10.35 -5.91
C ASN A 124 -14.81 -9.04 -6.67
N ASP A 125 -15.77 -8.83 -7.55
CA ASP A 125 -15.89 -7.70 -8.46
C ASP A 125 -16.96 -6.69 -7.99
N ASN A 126 -16.60 -5.62 -7.17
CA ASN A 126 -15.26 -5.34 -6.67
C ASN A 126 -15.28 -5.13 -5.15
N GLY A 127 -15.89 -6.07 -4.42
CA GLY A 127 -15.81 -6.14 -2.96
C GLY A 127 -14.40 -6.40 -2.46
N SER A 128 -13.61 -7.15 -3.26
CA SER A 128 -12.20 -7.46 -2.93
C SER A 128 -11.35 -6.21 -2.90
N GLY A 129 -11.36 -5.39 -3.95
CA GLY A 129 -10.63 -4.12 -4.02
C GLY A 129 -11.13 -3.14 -2.96
N THR A 130 -12.46 -3.00 -2.81
CA THR A 130 -13.07 -2.17 -1.76
C THR A 130 -12.55 -2.54 -0.36
N SER A 131 -12.44 -3.83 -0.05
CA SER A 131 -11.95 -4.31 1.25
C SER A 131 -10.49 -3.95 1.51
N ILE A 132 -9.63 -4.06 0.50
CA ILE A 132 -8.22 -3.68 0.59
C ILE A 132 -8.06 -2.17 0.77
N ILE A 133 -8.81 -1.36 0.01
CA ILE A 133 -8.78 0.11 0.14
C ILE A 133 -9.16 0.53 1.57
N LEU A 134 -10.16 -0.12 2.17
CA LEU A 134 -10.54 0.12 3.57
C LEU A 134 -9.41 -0.24 4.55
N GLU A 135 -8.71 -1.37 4.36
CA GLU A 135 -7.57 -1.75 5.23
C GLU A 135 -6.40 -0.77 5.08
N ILE A 136 -6.06 -0.34 3.86
CA ILE A 136 -5.02 0.69 3.65
C ILE A 136 -5.39 1.96 4.42
N ALA A 137 -6.63 2.42 4.28
CA ALA A 137 -7.09 3.63 4.95
C ALA A 137 -7.05 3.50 6.47
N ARG A 138 -7.49 2.37 7.03
CA ARG A 138 -7.45 2.09 8.46
C ARG A 138 -6.03 2.15 9.02
N ILE A 139 -5.09 1.49 8.35
CA ILE A 139 -3.69 1.39 8.80
C ILE A 139 -2.97 2.74 8.66
N LEU A 140 -3.20 3.46 7.55
CA LEU A 140 -2.48 4.71 7.29
C LEU A 140 -3.16 5.95 7.88
N LYS A 141 -4.30 5.83 8.56
CA LYS A 141 -5.06 6.98 9.10
C LYS A 141 -4.19 7.99 9.84
N ASN A 142 -3.38 7.50 10.77
CA ASN A 142 -2.55 8.32 11.64
C ASN A 142 -1.06 8.34 11.25
N VAL A 143 -0.69 7.73 10.13
CA VAL A 143 0.69 7.71 9.64
C VAL A 143 0.96 8.99 8.84
N PRO A 144 1.88 9.86 9.22
CA PRO A 144 2.25 11.00 8.39
C PRO A 144 2.76 10.54 7.02
N THR A 145 2.34 11.21 5.97
CA THR A 145 2.79 10.99 4.59
C THR A 145 3.15 12.32 3.96
N ASP A 146 4.16 12.37 3.10
CA ASP A 146 4.52 13.61 2.42
C ASP A 146 3.43 14.05 1.45
N TYR A 147 2.92 13.12 0.64
CA TYR A 147 1.84 13.34 -0.31
C TYR A 147 0.47 13.02 0.32
N SER A 148 -0.54 13.75 -0.11
CA SER A 148 -1.92 13.41 0.23
C SER A 148 -2.35 12.10 -0.44
N ILE A 149 -3.20 11.34 0.25
CA ILE A 149 -3.82 10.12 -0.30
C ILE A 149 -5.31 10.38 -0.47
N LYS A 150 -5.84 10.09 -1.66
CA LYS A 150 -7.27 10.02 -1.90
C LYS A 150 -7.69 8.56 -2.05
N PHE A 151 -8.51 8.08 -1.14
CA PHE A 151 -9.21 6.81 -1.27
C PHE A 151 -10.52 7.09 -1.98
N ILE A 152 -10.75 6.48 -3.14
CA ILE A 152 -11.93 6.75 -3.95
C ILE A 152 -12.67 5.45 -4.23
N HIS A 153 -13.94 5.42 -3.86
CA HIS A 153 -14.86 4.36 -4.21
C HIS A 153 -15.83 4.88 -5.27
N PHE A 154 -15.67 4.40 -6.48
CA PHE A 154 -16.50 4.79 -7.60
C PHE A 154 -17.81 3.99 -7.67
N SER A 155 -18.85 4.56 -8.25
CA SER A 155 -20.07 3.87 -8.63
C SER A 155 -20.32 4.08 -10.12
N GLY A 156 -20.96 3.12 -10.75
CA GLY A 156 -21.27 3.18 -12.18
C GLY A 156 -20.12 2.76 -13.07
N GLU A 157 -19.17 2.02 -12.52
CA GLU A 157 -18.12 1.35 -13.28
C GLU A 157 -18.75 0.37 -14.27
N GLU A 158 -19.53 -0.56 -13.76
CA GLU A 158 -20.21 -1.66 -14.43
C GLU A 158 -21.21 -1.23 -15.51
N GLN A 159 -21.58 0.03 -15.54
CA GLN A 159 -22.48 0.58 -16.57
C GLN A 159 -21.74 1.48 -17.56
N GLY A 160 -20.40 1.53 -17.50
CA GLY A 160 -19.55 2.23 -18.46
C GLY A 160 -18.69 3.34 -17.85
N LEU A 161 -18.05 3.09 -16.69
CA LEU A 161 -17.10 3.98 -16.04
C LEU A 161 -17.67 5.38 -15.71
N PHE A 162 -18.99 5.46 -15.44
CA PHE A 162 -19.64 6.78 -15.31
C PHE A 162 -19.09 7.59 -14.14
N GLY A 163 -18.89 6.94 -12.99
CA GLY A 163 -18.43 7.62 -11.79
C GLY A 163 -17.02 8.18 -11.94
N SER A 164 -16.09 7.39 -12.42
CA SER A 164 -14.69 7.79 -12.65
C SER A 164 -14.58 8.81 -13.79
N SER A 165 -15.33 8.65 -14.87
CA SER A 165 -15.38 9.62 -15.99
C SER A 165 -15.88 10.99 -15.52
N ARG A 166 -16.94 11.02 -14.71
CA ARG A 166 -17.46 12.27 -14.13
C ARG A 166 -16.50 12.88 -13.13
N TYR A 167 -15.87 12.06 -12.31
CA TYR A 167 -14.85 12.54 -11.39
C TYR A 167 -13.68 13.21 -12.11
N VAL A 168 -13.16 12.60 -13.16
CA VAL A 168 -12.07 13.20 -13.96
C VAL A 168 -12.50 14.50 -14.61
N SER A 169 -13.66 14.53 -15.26
CA SER A 169 -14.14 15.72 -15.97
C SER A 169 -14.50 16.87 -15.02
N GLU A 170 -15.15 16.60 -13.90
CA GLU A 170 -15.76 17.61 -13.02
C GLU A 170 -14.86 18.00 -11.84
N ILE A 171 -14.04 17.06 -11.33
CA ILE A 171 -13.19 17.29 -10.14
C ILE A 171 -11.71 17.45 -10.52
N VAL A 172 -11.14 16.50 -11.29
CA VAL A 172 -9.72 16.57 -11.67
C VAL A 172 -9.48 17.77 -12.57
N ASN A 173 -10.33 17.99 -13.56
CA ASN A 173 -10.26 19.10 -14.52
C ASN A 173 -11.11 20.31 -14.10
N GLY A 174 -11.80 20.25 -12.96
CA GLY A 174 -12.70 21.31 -12.48
C GLY A 174 -12.00 22.56 -11.97
N THR A 175 -10.67 22.54 -11.84
CA THR A 175 -9.86 23.69 -11.38
C THR A 175 -8.74 24.00 -12.38
N SER A 176 -8.23 25.23 -12.32
CA SER A 176 -7.05 25.64 -13.09
C SER A 176 -5.98 26.18 -12.12
N PRO A 177 -4.80 25.54 -12.03
CA PRO A 177 -4.41 24.31 -12.74
C PRO A 177 -5.27 23.10 -12.32
N LYS A 178 -5.31 22.06 -13.18
CA LYS A 178 -5.99 20.80 -12.84
C LYS A 178 -5.34 20.16 -11.60
N MET A 179 -6.05 19.21 -10.97
CA MET A 179 -5.55 18.46 -9.80
C MET A 179 -4.16 17.85 -10.10
N ASP A 180 -3.20 18.07 -9.21
CA ASP A 180 -1.86 17.48 -9.33
C ASP A 180 -1.88 16.04 -8.80
N ILE A 181 -1.94 15.07 -9.71
CA ILE A 181 -1.96 13.64 -9.41
C ILE A 181 -0.57 13.06 -9.63
N LYS A 182 -0.02 12.42 -8.61
CA LYS A 182 1.27 11.72 -8.70
C LYS A 182 1.12 10.37 -9.41
N VAL A 183 0.09 9.62 -9.05
CA VAL A 183 -0.23 8.30 -9.60
C VAL A 183 -1.66 7.91 -9.19
N VAL A 184 -2.31 7.14 -10.05
CA VAL A 184 -3.58 6.45 -9.76
C VAL A 184 -3.32 4.95 -9.68
N ILE A 185 -3.70 4.33 -8.58
CA ILE A 185 -3.54 2.90 -8.32
C ILE A 185 -4.93 2.32 -8.13
N ASN A 186 -5.37 1.52 -9.08
CA ASN A 186 -6.67 0.85 -9.05
C ASN A 186 -6.54 -0.54 -8.46
N LEU A 187 -7.54 -0.97 -7.72
CA LEU A 187 -7.69 -2.34 -7.23
C LEU A 187 -9.02 -2.88 -7.73
N ASP A 188 -8.95 -3.82 -8.64
CA ASP A 188 -10.14 -4.39 -9.25
C ASP A 188 -9.98 -5.89 -9.47
N GLN A 189 -11.03 -6.66 -9.07
CA GLN A 189 -11.00 -8.11 -9.11
C GLN A 189 -9.72 -8.72 -8.52
N VAL A 190 -9.53 -8.57 -7.22
CA VAL A 190 -8.34 -9.07 -6.50
C VAL A 190 -8.68 -10.18 -5.50
N GLY A 191 -9.75 -10.93 -5.77
CA GLY A 191 -10.27 -11.97 -4.87
C GLY A 191 -9.68 -13.35 -5.06
N GLY A 192 -9.22 -13.67 -6.24
CA GLY A 192 -8.76 -15.00 -6.60
C GLY A 192 -9.86 -16.05 -6.59
N LEU A 193 -9.58 -17.19 -7.19
CA LEU A 193 -10.50 -18.33 -7.22
C LEU A 193 -10.18 -19.35 -6.12
N LYS A 194 -11.19 -19.79 -5.39
CA LYS A 194 -11.08 -20.91 -4.45
C LYS A 194 -10.51 -22.15 -5.15
N ASN A 195 -9.64 -22.86 -4.45
CA ASN A 195 -8.98 -24.08 -4.92
C ASN A 195 -8.00 -23.88 -6.10
N ARG A 196 -7.58 -22.66 -6.35
CA ARG A 196 -6.47 -22.38 -7.26
C ARG A 196 -5.20 -21.97 -6.51
N THR A 197 -4.08 -22.02 -7.23
CA THR A 197 -2.80 -21.52 -6.69
C THR A 197 -2.74 -20.01 -6.87
N ASN A 198 -3.27 -19.28 -5.90
CA ASN A 198 -3.29 -17.81 -5.89
C ASN A 198 -1.98 -17.28 -5.29
N ASN A 199 -0.87 -17.45 -6.01
CA ASN A 199 0.48 -17.08 -5.53
C ASN A 199 1.15 -15.98 -6.35
N LYS A 200 0.46 -15.42 -7.34
CA LYS A 200 0.91 -14.31 -8.17
C LYS A 200 -0.17 -13.23 -8.24
N LEU A 201 0.23 -12.05 -8.66
CA LEU A 201 -0.62 -10.89 -8.86
C LEU A 201 -0.25 -10.20 -10.17
N TYR A 202 -1.24 -9.83 -10.97
CA TYR A 202 -1.04 -8.96 -12.14
C TYR A 202 -0.85 -7.51 -11.70
N HIS A 203 0.06 -6.85 -12.41
CA HIS A 203 0.35 -5.43 -12.27
C HIS A 203 0.06 -4.77 -13.62
N ASP A 204 -0.88 -3.85 -13.65
CA ASP A 204 -1.43 -3.28 -14.87
C ASP A 204 -0.45 -2.29 -15.51
N LYS A 205 -0.08 -2.57 -16.76
CA LYS A 205 0.78 -1.71 -17.58
C LYS A 205 -0.04 -0.79 -18.46
N ASP A 206 0.17 0.49 -18.32
CA ASP A 206 -0.37 1.45 -19.28
C ASP A 206 0.36 1.35 -20.62
N GLN A 207 -0.36 0.91 -21.64
CA GLN A 207 0.12 0.78 -23.02
C GLN A 207 -0.80 1.51 -24.01
N ALA A 208 -1.84 2.19 -23.51
CA ALA A 208 -2.85 2.82 -24.32
C ALA A 208 -2.53 4.29 -24.66
N SER A 209 -3.43 4.94 -25.36
CA SER A 209 -3.33 6.36 -25.71
C SER A 209 -4.02 7.22 -24.62
N PRO A 210 -3.45 8.39 -24.27
CA PRO A 210 -2.24 9.01 -24.84
C PRO A 210 -0.95 8.34 -24.37
N THR A 211 -0.02 8.11 -25.28
CA THR A 211 1.26 7.44 -24.97
C THR A 211 2.28 8.31 -24.25
N SER A 212 1.97 9.59 -24.03
CA SER A 212 2.88 10.56 -23.42
C SER A 212 3.20 10.26 -21.95
N ASN A 213 2.31 9.53 -21.24
CA ASN A 213 2.46 9.12 -19.85
C ASN A 213 2.99 7.68 -19.69
N ASN A 214 3.02 6.86 -20.75
CA ASN A 214 3.36 5.43 -20.66
C ASN A 214 4.76 5.17 -20.08
N ALA A 215 5.74 6.02 -20.38
CA ALA A 215 7.09 5.86 -19.81
C ALA A 215 7.09 6.06 -18.29
N ALA A 216 6.34 7.03 -17.77
CA ALA A 216 6.21 7.27 -16.33
C ALA A 216 5.33 6.19 -15.67
N ALA A 217 4.28 5.72 -16.35
CA ALA A 217 3.47 4.60 -15.90
C ALA A 217 4.28 3.28 -15.83
N ALA A 218 5.20 3.05 -16.77
CA ALA A 218 6.10 1.91 -16.72
C ALA A 218 7.03 1.93 -15.48
N ILE A 219 7.45 3.11 -15.02
CA ILE A 219 8.17 3.25 -13.76
C ILE A 219 7.23 2.93 -12.59
N ALA A 220 6.03 3.48 -12.57
CA ALA A 220 5.07 3.28 -11.49
C ALA A 220 4.66 1.80 -11.34
N VAL A 221 4.39 1.09 -12.45
CA VAL A 221 4.07 -0.35 -12.37
C VAL A 221 5.24 -1.18 -11.86
N GLN A 222 6.49 -0.83 -12.21
CA GLN A 222 7.66 -1.51 -11.67
C GLN A 222 7.84 -1.22 -10.18
N GLU A 223 7.59 -0.01 -9.72
CA GLU A 223 7.55 0.34 -8.29
C GLU A 223 6.49 -0.48 -7.53
N LEU A 224 5.29 -0.60 -8.10
CA LEU A 224 4.20 -1.38 -7.53
C LEU A 224 4.60 -2.86 -7.41
N ALA A 225 5.19 -3.43 -8.46
CA ALA A 225 5.67 -4.81 -8.52
C ALA A 225 6.80 -5.09 -7.49
N ASN A 226 7.75 -4.17 -7.37
CA ASN A 226 8.81 -4.28 -6.36
C ASN A 226 8.22 -4.31 -4.95
N CYS A 227 7.24 -3.45 -4.65
CA CYS A 227 6.56 -3.45 -3.36
C CYS A 227 5.81 -4.76 -3.08
N THR A 228 5.22 -5.39 -4.09
CA THR A 228 4.58 -6.70 -3.95
C THR A 228 5.55 -7.75 -3.41
N THR A 229 6.74 -7.84 -3.97
CA THR A 229 7.78 -8.79 -3.53
C THR A 229 8.42 -8.41 -2.19
N LEU A 230 8.49 -7.11 -1.88
CA LEU A 230 9.08 -6.63 -0.62
C LEU A 230 8.17 -6.86 0.59
N TYR A 231 6.84 -6.77 0.43
CA TYR A 231 5.90 -6.71 1.56
C TYR A 231 4.87 -7.85 1.60
N SER A 232 4.88 -8.74 0.61
CA SER A 232 4.01 -9.92 0.59
C SER A 232 4.77 -11.18 0.16
N THR A 233 4.07 -12.30 0.12
CA THR A 233 4.60 -13.57 -0.40
C THR A 233 4.22 -13.83 -1.85
N LEU A 234 3.57 -12.85 -2.49
CA LEU A 234 3.07 -13.00 -3.85
C LEU A 234 4.18 -12.80 -4.89
N GLY A 235 4.15 -13.62 -5.92
CA GLY A 235 4.90 -13.41 -7.14
C GLY A 235 4.27 -12.32 -8.00
N VAL A 236 5.08 -11.76 -8.88
CA VAL A 236 4.70 -10.67 -9.80
C VAL A 236 4.47 -11.24 -11.19
N ASP A 237 3.44 -10.75 -11.85
CA ASP A 237 3.27 -10.84 -13.29
C ASP A 237 2.74 -9.50 -13.81
N PHE A 238 2.77 -9.30 -15.11
CA PHE A 238 2.37 -8.04 -15.73
C PHE A 238 1.34 -8.30 -16.81
N ASP A 239 0.30 -7.45 -16.85
CA ASP A 239 -0.69 -7.49 -17.93
C ASP A 239 -0.96 -6.08 -18.47
N PRO A 240 -1.44 -5.93 -19.71
CA PRO A 240 -2.00 -4.65 -20.17
C PRO A 240 -3.10 -4.16 -19.22
N ALA A 241 -3.19 -2.83 -19.07
CA ALA A 241 -4.24 -2.23 -18.27
C ALA A 241 -5.64 -2.60 -18.77
N GLU A 242 -6.50 -2.99 -17.85
CA GLU A 242 -7.88 -3.44 -18.09
C GLU A 242 -8.85 -2.25 -18.28
N SER A 243 -10.09 -2.55 -18.62
CA SER A 243 -11.15 -1.54 -18.80
C SER A 243 -11.83 -1.27 -17.45
N THR A 244 -11.21 -0.50 -16.59
CA THR A 244 -11.70 -0.17 -15.24
C THR A 244 -11.50 1.31 -14.89
N ASP A 245 -11.76 1.69 -13.65
CA ASP A 245 -11.85 3.09 -13.18
C ASP A 245 -10.62 3.97 -13.40
N TYR A 246 -9.43 3.44 -13.63
CA TYR A 246 -8.28 4.25 -14.01
C TYR A 246 -8.29 4.73 -15.47
N VAL A 247 -9.11 4.13 -16.36
CA VAL A 247 -9.14 4.46 -17.80
C VAL A 247 -9.45 5.94 -18.05
N PRO A 248 -10.44 6.57 -17.41
CA PRO A 248 -10.66 8.01 -17.58
C PRO A 248 -9.46 8.88 -17.18
N PHE A 249 -8.71 8.46 -16.15
CA PHE A 249 -7.47 9.14 -15.74
C PHE A 249 -6.36 8.95 -16.78
N GLN A 250 -6.20 7.73 -17.30
CA GLN A 250 -5.26 7.43 -18.38
C GLN A 250 -5.52 8.32 -19.60
N GLN A 251 -6.79 8.37 -20.06
CA GLN A 251 -7.22 9.22 -21.18
C GLN A 251 -6.99 10.71 -20.92
N ASN A 252 -6.98 11.13 -19.65
CA ASN A 252 -6.64 12.48 -19.19
C ASN A 252 -5.13 12.74 -19.09
N GLY A 253 -4.29 11.75 -19.39
CA GLY A 253 -2.83 11.82 -19.34
C GLY A 253 -2.21 11.66 -17.96
N GLU A 254 -2.96 11.11 -16.99
CA GLU A 254 -2.42 10.78 -15.66
C GLU A 254 -1.63 9.47 -15.70
N ILE A 255 -0.71 9.31 -14.77
CA ILE A 255 0.04 8.06 -14.57
C ILE A 255 -0.88 7.07 -13.86
N ILE A 256 -1.10 5.91 -14.49
CA ILE A 256 -1.96 4.85 -13.92
C ILE A 256 -1.19 3.54 -13.77
N THR A 257 -1.61 2.75 -12.80
CA THR A 257 -1.29 1.34 -12.63
C THR A 257 -2.36 0.70 -11.73
N GLY A 258 -2.28 -0.60 -11.50
CA GLY A 258 -3.24 -1.28 -10.65
C GLY A 258 -2.85 -2.71 -10.32
N TYR A 259 -3.70 -3.32 -9.52
CA TYR A 259 -3.67 -4.73 -9.21
C TYR A 259 -4.90 -5.42 -9.76
N PHE A 260 -4.66 -6.55 -10.42
CA PHE A 260 -5.68 -7.47 -10.89
C PHE A 260 -5.33 -8.90 -10.48
N GLU A 261 -6.33 -9.76 -10.22
CA GLU A 261 -6.07 -11.15 -9.83
C GLU A 261 -5.37 -11.92 -10.94
N TYR A 262 -4.40 -12.77 -10.56
CA TYR A 262 -3.69 -13.60 -11.51
C TYR A 262 -4.55 -14.77 -11.98
N GLU A 263 -4.96 -14.74 -13.21
CA GLU A 263 -5.83 -15.76 -13.80
C GLU A 263 -5.05 -16.92 -14.48
N GLY A 264 -3.78 -16.68 -14.84
CA GLY A 264 -2.96 -17.69 -15.50
C GLY A 264 -3.52 -18.18 -16.83
N GLY A 265 -4.17 -17.28 -17.58
CA GLY A 265 -4.87 -17.58 -18.84
C GLY A 265 -6.26 -18.16 -18.62
N PHE A 266 -6.88 -17.93 -17.49
CA PHE A 266 -8.18 -18.44 -17.09
C PHE A 266 -9.02 -17.30 -16.53
N ASN A 267 -10.13 -17.00 -17.17
CA ASN A 267 -11.06 -16.00 -16.66
C ASN A 267 -11.82 -16.54 -15.45
N ASN A 268 -12.06 -15.69 -14.47
CA ASN A 268 -12.90 -16.03 -13.32
C ASN A 268 -14.35 -16.23 -13.77
N PRO A 269 -14.92 -17.45 -13.69
CA PRO A 269 -16.22 -17.75 -14.25
C PRO A 269 -17.39 -17.18 -13.43
N TYR A 270 -17.13 -16.60 -12.26
CA TYR A 270 -18.16 -16.13 -11.34
C TYR A 270 -18.40 -14.63 -11.47
N VAL A 271 -17.46 -13.88 -12.01
CA VAL A 271 -17.59 -12.43 -12.25
C VAL A 271 -18.83 -12.15 -13.10
N HIS A 272 -19.55 -11.08 -12.77
CA HIS A 272 -20.84 -10.69 -13.39
C HIS A 272 -21.94 -11.76 -13.32
N THR A 273 -21.86 -12.66 -12.34
CA THR A 273 -22.91 -13.68 -12.11
C THR A 273 -23.40 -13.65 -10.66
N ALA A 274 -24.54 -14.33 -10.42
CA ALA A 274 -25.05 -14.52 -9.05
C ALA A 274 -24.12 -15.34 -8.14
N ASN A 275 -23.07 -15.96 -8.71
CA ASN A 275 -22.10 -16.77 -8.01
C ASN A 275 -20.79 -16.00 -7.67
N ASP A 276 -20.74 -14.71 -7.93
CA ASP A 276 -19.66 -13.87 -7.40
C ASP A 276 -19.84 -13.67 -5.88
N LEU A 277 -19.46 -14.72 -5.16
CA LEU A 277 -19.69 -14.93 -3.75
C LEU A 277 -18.36 -15.26 -3.03
N LEU A 278 -18.27 -14.89 -1.77
CA LEU A 278 -17.11 -15.17 -0.90
C LEU A 278 -16.72 -16.65 -0.87
N ILE A 279 -17.72 -17.56 -0.95
CA ILE A 279 -17.46 -18.99 -0.94
C ILE A 279 -16.64 -19.47 -2.14
N ASN A 280 -16.60 -18.71 -3.22
CA ASN A 280 -15.87 -19.01 -4.45
C ASN A 280 -14.53 -18.28 -4.55
N MET A 281 -14.22 -17.41 -3.58
CA MET A 281 -12.99 -16.61 -3.50
C MET A 281 -11.93 -17.27 -2.60
N ASP A 282 -10.74 -16.66 -2.61
CA ASP A 282 -9.65 -16.95 -1.67
C ASP A 282 -9.33 -15.72 -0.78
N PRO A 283 -9.93 -15.61 0.41
CA PRO A 283 -9.69 -14.48 1.29
C PRO A 283 -8.23 -14.37 1.79
N VAL A 284 -7.46 -15.46 1.74
CA VAL A 284 -6.02 -15.43 2.09
C VAL A 284 -5.23 -14.71 1.00
N TYR A 285 -5.62 -14.89 -0.25
CA TYR A 285 -5.05 -14.14 -1.37
C TYR A 285 -5.34 -12.65 -1.23
N VAL A 286 -6.59 -12.26 -0.99
CA VAL A 286 -6.99 -10.86 -0.72
C VAL A 286 -6.17 -10.25 0.43
N TYR A 287 -5.98 -10.98 1.52
CA TYR A 287 -5.14 -10.58 2.64
C TYR A 287 -3.69 -10.31 2.23
N ASN A 288 -3.08 -11.19 1.42
CA ASN A 288 -1.71 -11.02 0.95
C ASN A 288 -1.57 -9.83 -0.02
N ILE A 289 -2.57 -9.60 -0.89
CA ILE A 289 -2.62 -8.41 -1.75
C ILE A 289 -2.75 -7.15 -0.88
N GLY A 290 -3.56 -7.20 0.17
CA GLY A 290 -3.65 -6.10 1.15
C GLY A 290 -2.30 -5.72 1.74
N LYS A 291 -1.44 -6.70 2.08
CA LYS A 291 -0.07 -6.44 2.56
C LYS A 291 0.79 -5.77 1.49
N ALA A 292 0.77 -6.28 0.26
CA ALA A 292 1.47 -5.69 -0.87
C ALA A 292 1.03 -4.23 -1.08
N ALA A 293 -0.28 -3.99 -1.10
CA ALA A 293 -0.87 -2.67 -1.32
C ALA A 293 -0.52 -1.68 -0.20
N VAL A 294 -0.62 -2.07 1.08
CA VAL A 294 -0.19 -1.22 2.21
C VAL A 294 1.29 -0.87 2.08
N GLY A 295 2.15 -1.82 1.71
CA GLY A 295 3.56 -1.58 1.42
C GLY A 295 3.74 -0.54 0.31
N ALA A 296 3.09 -0.75 -0.82
CA ALA A 296 3.18 0.11 -2.00
C ALA A 296 2.71 1.55 -1.73
N ILE A 297 1.53 1.71 -1.11
CA ILE A 297 0.98 3.05 -0.85
C ILE A 297 1.88 3.86 0.09
N GLN A 298 2.58 3.22 1.01
CA GLN A 298 3.58 3.88 1.85
C GLN A 298 4.77 4.43 1.02
N HIS A 299 5.26 3.69 0.02
CA HIS A 299 6.30 4.17 -0.88
C HIS A 299 5.82 5.32 -1.76
N PHE A 300 4.67 5.15 -2.42
CA PHE A 300 4.13 6.19 -3.30
C PHE A 300 3.79 7.49 -2.56
N SER A 301 3.29 7.40 -1.33
CA SER A 301 2.94 8.57 -0.51
C SER A 301 4.10 9.09 0.34
N VAL A 302 5.24 8.42 0.35
CA VAL A 302 6.41 8.68 1.22
C VAL A 302 5.97 8.77 2.69
N ALA A 303 5.56 7.61 3.22
CA ALA A 303 5.11 7.52 4.59
C ALA A 303 6.28 7.65 5.57
N SER A 304 6.04 8.33 6.68
CA SER A 304 7.03 8.46 7.75
C SER A 304 7.52 7.09 8.21
N THR A 305 8.83 6.95 8.33
CA THR A 305 9.47 5.78 8.93
C THR A 305 9.56 5.87 10.44
N ALA A 306 9.23 7.04 11.02
CA ALA A 306 9.12 7.18 12.44
C ALA A 306 8.02 6.23 12.96
N THR A 307 8.33 5.44 13.94
CA THR A 307 7.33 4.71 14.71
C THR A 307 6.47 5.75 15.41
N LEU A 308 5.16 5.76 15.15
CA LEU A 308 4.21 6.48 15.98
C LEU A 308 4.06 5.70 17.31
N GLY A 309 5.15 5.62 18.06
CA GLY A 309 5.07 5.41 19.49
C GLY A 309 4.56 6.71 20.10
N VAL A 310 3.69 6.63 21.09
CA VAL A 310 3.51 7.71 22.05
C VAL A 310 4.88 8.32 22.26
N GLU A 311 5.06 9.62 22.00
CA GLU A 311 6.27 10.33 22.42
C GLU A 311 6.36 10.21 23.93
N ASP A 312 6.91 9.11 24.37
CA ASP A 312 7.66 9.12 25.61
C ASP A 312 8.95 9.86 25.26
N VAL A 313 8.99 11.13 25.62
CA VAL A 313 10.19 11.98 25.52
C VAL A 313 11.38 11.33 26.24
N THR A 314 11.09 10.32 27.05
CA THR A 314 12.04 9.42 27.71
C THR A 314 12.59 8.31 26.79
N ALA A 315 11.75 7.68 25.95
CA ALA A 315 12.18 6.59 25.06
C ALA A 315 13.17 7.07 23.98
N SER A 316 12.99 8.26 23.46
CA SER A 316 13.89 8.87 22.47
C SER A 316 15.33 9.05 23.05
N LYS A 317 15.46 9.44 24.32
CA LYS A 317 16.77 9.56 24.99
C LYS A 317 17.41 8.22 25.29
N ILE A 318 16.64 7.19 25.59
CA ILE A 318 17.14 5.81 25.82
C ILE A 318 17.60 5.18 24.51
N LEU A 319 16.84 5.39 23.40
CA LEU A 319 17.19 4.90 22.07
C LEU A 319 18.53 5.45 21.55
N GLU A 320 18.81 6.73 21.81
CA GLU A 320 20.09 7.36 21.48
C GLU A 320 21.24 6.94 22.42
N SER A 321 20.92 6.36 23.56
CA SER A 321 21.86 6.04 24.63
C SER A 321 22.46 4.64 24.57
N VAL A 322 21.91 3.72 23.75
CA VAL A 322 22.38 2.33 23.64
C VAL A 322 23.15 2.12 22.36
N ASP A 323 24.34 1.56 22.43
CA ASP A 323 25.14 1.16 21.28
C ASP A 323 25.90 -0.15 21.54
N PHE A 324 26.23 -0.87 20.43
CA PHE A 324 26.96 -2.13 20.44
C PHE A 324 28.25 -2.00 19.65
N TYR A 325 29.41 -2.34 20.30
CA TYR A 325 30.70 -2.24 19.65
C TYR A 325 31.69 -3.33 20.11
N PRO A 326 32.64 -3.73 19.25
CA PRO A 326 32.69 -3.41 17.83
C PRO A 326 31.51 -4.06 17.08
N ASN A 327 31.17 -3.53 15.92
CA ASN A 327 30.20 -4.14 15.03
C ASN A 327 30.70 -3.96 13.56
N PRO A 328 31.26 -4.98 12.91
CA PRO A 328 31.29 -6.42 13.29
C PRO A 328 32.12 -6.75 14.55
N ALA A 329 31.69 -7.79 15.28
CA ALA A 329 32.31 -8.31 16.49
C ALA A 329 32.82 -9.74 16.29
N LYS A 330 33.91 -10.12 17.03
CA LYS A 330 34.51 -11.47 16.96
C LYS A 330 34.31 -12.29 18.22
N ASN A 331 34.87 -11.85 19.31
CA ASN A 331 34.88 -12.61 20.56
C ASN A 331 34.07 -11.92 21.65
N VAL A 332 33.99 -10.61 21.60
CA VAL A 332 33.39 -9.79 22.66
C VAL A 332 32.54 -8.70 22.03
N LEU A 333 31.34 -8.52 22.57
CA LEU A 333 30.45 -7.43 22.27
C LEU A 333 30.34 -6.53 23.50
N ASN A 334 30.60 -5.24 23.33
CA ASN A 334 30.42 -4.25 24.39
C ASN A 334 29.10 -3.50 24.19
N LEU A 335 28.42 -3.24 25.30
CA LEU A 335 27.18 -2.48 25.38
C LEU A 335 27.49 -1.09 25.96
N LYS A 336 27.25 -0.05 25.19
CA LYS A 336 27.29 1.33 25.66
C LYS A 336 25.86 1.73 26.01
N ILE A 337 25.62 2.11 27.26
CA ILE A 337 24.35 2.61 27.78
C ILE A 337 24.67 3.92 28.49
N ALA A 338 24.01 5.03 28.12
CA ALA A 338 24.36 6.35 28.62
C ALA A 338 24.06 6.52 30.11
N ASP A 339 23.01 5.89 30.64
CA ASP A 339 22.66 5.92 32.05
C ASP A 339 23.08 4.62 32.74
N HIS A 340 24.27 4.66 33.33
CA HIS A 340 24.83 3.52 34.05
C HIS A 340 24.14 3.20 35.39
N SER A 341 23.20 4.02 35.84
CA SER A 341 22.49 3.82 37.11
C SER A 341 21.30 2.85 36.99
N LYS A 342 20.82 2.58 35.76
CA LYS A 342 19.66 1.73 35.53
C LYS A 342 20.04 0.28 35.28
N ALA A 343 19.29 -0.63 35.89
CA ALA A 343 19.40 -2.06 35.59
C ALA A 343 18.82 -2.34 34.18
N PHE A 344 19.51 -3.24 33.47
CA PHE A 344 19.06 -3.64 32.12
C PHE A 344 19.19 -5.16 31.93
N THR A 345 18.39 -5.65 30.98
CA THR A 345 18.54 -7.02 30.43
C THR A 345 19.02 -6.90 29.00
N PHE A 346 19.97 -7.72 28.60
CA PHE A 346 20.42 -7.88 27.23
C PHE A 346 19.96 -9.26 26.69
N GLU A 347 19.32 -9.27 25.55
CA GLU A 347 18.91 -10.48 24.82
C GLU A 347 19.56 -10.48 23.44
N LEU A 348 20.06 -11.64 23.00
CA LEU A 348 20.58 -11.85 21.66
C LEU A 348 19.72 -12.90 20.95
N THR A 349 19.22 -12.58 19.78
CA THR A 349 18.44 -13.49 18.93
C THR A 349 19.10 -13.66 17.57
N ASP A 350 18.89 -14.81 16.93
CA ASP A 350 19.30 -15.05 15.56
C ASP A 350 18.26 -14.51 14.56
N MET A 351 18.51 -14.68 13.25
CA MET A 351 17.61 -14.24 12.19
C MET A 351 16.25 -14.95 12.16
N SER A 352 16.12 -16.12 12.82
CA SER A 352 14.86 -16.84 12.96
C SER A 352 14.03 -16.35 14.15
N GLY A 353 14.57 -15.43 14.98
CA GLY A 353 13.97 -14.98 16.22
C GLY A 353 14.23 -15.92 17.40
N SER A 354 15.05 -16.96 17.21
CA SER A 354 15.43 -17.86 18.30
C SER A 354 16.37 -17.15 19.26
N GLN A 355 16.06 -17.23 20.56
CA GLN A 355 16.86 -16.64 21.60
C GLN A 355 18.15 -17.42 21.82
N ILE A 356 19.29 -16.75 21.60
CA ILE A 356 20.63 -17.35 21.69
C ILE A 356 21.26 -17.09 23.06
N LEU A 357 21.04 -15.91 23.64
CA LEU A 357 21.63 -15.51 24.89
C LEU A 357 20.74 -14.51 25.63
N ILE A 358 20.65 -14.68 26.96
CA ILE A 358 20.10 -13.67 27.89
C ILE A 358 21.11 -13.32 28.94
N ASN A 359 21.38 -12.03 29.13
CA ASN A 359 22.16 -11.50 30.23
C ASN A 359 21.30 -10.57 31.09
N LYS A 360 21.08 -10.94 32.35
CA LYS A 360 20.25 -10.20 33.31
C LYS A 360 21.10 -9.49 34.38
N ASN A 361 22.43 -9.53 34.26
CA ASN A 361 23.36 -9.12 35.31
C ASN A 361 23.99 -7.75 35.08
N ASN A 362 23.38 -6.89 34.25
CA ASN A 362 23.93 -5.58 33.88
C ASN A 362 25.38 -5.64 33.31
N ALA A 363 25.77 -6.75 32.70
CA ALA A 363 27.10 -6.84 32.12
C ALA A 363 27.19 -6.04 30.85
N HIS A 364 28.07 -5.06 30.82
CA HIS A 364 28.36 -4.23 29.65
C HIS A 364 29.27 -4.92 28.63
N GLN A 365 29.77 -6.10 28.94
CA GLN A 365 30.64 -6.89 28.07
C GLN A 365 30.11 -8.32 27.99
N ILE A 366 29.89 -8.79 26.77
CA ILE A 366 29.28 -10.09 26.47
C ILE A 366 30.28 -10.93 25.68
N ASP A 367 30.58 -12.11 26.17
CA ASP A 367 31.37 -13.11 25.44
C ASP A 367 30.50 -13.75 24.34
N ILE A 368 30.93 -13.55 23.10
CA ILE A 368 30.28 -14.10 21.90
C ILE A 368 31.23 -15.03 21.13
N SER A 369 32.38 -15.40 21.70
CA SER A 369 33.39 -16.22 21.03
C SER A 369 32.92 -17.61 20.63
N HIS A 370 31.84 -18.09 21.25
CA HIS A 370 31.22 -19.39 20.98
C HIS A 370 30.13 -19.32 19.90
N LEU A 371 29.80 -18.12 19.40
CA LEU A 371 28.76 -17.94 18.39
C LEU A 371 29.33 -18.10 16.97
N LYS A 372 28.50 -18.58 16.06
CA LYS A 372 28.86 -18.70 14.65
C LYS A 372 28.85 -17.33 13.96
N PRO A 373 29.72 -17.10 12.98
CA PRO A 373 29.62 -15.93 12.14
C PRO A 373 28.22 -15.79 11.53
N GLY A 374 27.66 -14.57 11.58
CA GLY A 374 26.30 -14.34 11.08
C GLY A 374 25.71 -13.00 11.55
N VAL A 375 24.44 -12.82 11.22
CA VAL A 375 23.64 -11.66 11.63
C VAL A 375 22.78 -12.05 12.82
N TYR A 376 22.83 -11.22 13.85
CA TYR A 376 22.09 -11.34 15.09
C TYR A 376 21.37 -10.03 15.41
N PHE A 377 20.40 -10.07 16.33
CA PHE A 377 19.73 -8.89 16.86
C PHE A 377 19.94 -8.83 18.38
N GLY A 378 20.62 -7.77 18.83
CA GLY A 378 20.80 -7.47 20.24
C GLY A 378 19.70 -6.54 20.74
N THR A 379 18.97 -6.95 21.76
CA THR A 379 17.92 -6.17 22.42
C THR A 379 18.33 -5.82 23.84
N VAL A 380 18.36 -4.54 24.16
CA VAL A 380 18.50 -4.05 25.55
C VAL A 380 17.13 -3.67 26.07
N ILE A 381 16.81 -4.13 27.26
CA ILE A 381 15.57 -3.84 27.98
C ILE A 381 15.90 -3.10 29.23
N ILE A 382 15.44 -1.86 29.38
CA ILE A 382 15.62 -0.99 30.55
C ILE A 382 14.20 -0.63 31.03
N GLU A 383 13.87 -1.00 32.27
CA GLU A 383 12.52 -0.89 32.78
C GLU A 383 11.54 -1.65 31.88
N ASN A 384 10.67 -0.98 31.14
CA ASN A 384 9.76 -1.58 30.15
C ASN A 384 10.09 -1.20 28.69
N GLU A 385 11.19 -0.44 28.49
CA GLU A 385 11.62 0.03 27.19
C GLU A 385 12.58 -0.95 26.54
N LYS A 386 12.45 -1.17 25.21
CA LYS A 386 13.28 -2.08 24.42
C LYS A 386 13.98 -1.35 23.28
N VAL A 387 15.28 -1.57 23.17
CA VAL A 387 16.12 -1.09 22.05
C VAL A 387 16.75 -2.28 21.37
N THR A 388 16.44 -2.51 20.09
CA THR A 388 16.99 -3.60 19.29
C THR A 388 17.84 -3.05 18.15
N LYS A 389 19.08 -3.56 18.03
CA LYS A 389 19.98 -3.22 16.93
C LYS A 389 20.59 -4.48 16.31
N LYS A 390 20.94 -4.39 15.02
CA LYS A 390 21.61 -5.45 14.26
C LYS A 390 23.07 -5.57 14.71
N ILE A 391 23.52 -6.79 14.94
CA ILE A 391 24.90 -7.15 15.27
C ILE A 391 25.43 -8.12 14.23
N ILE A 392 26.62 -7.88 13.72
CA ILE A 392 27.33 -8.78 12.81
C ILE A 392 28.45 -9.45 13.62
N ILE A 393 28.49 -10.79 13.60
CA ILE A 393 29.56 -11.61 14.22
C ILE A 393 30.38 -12.20 13.10
N GLU A 394 31.73 -12.06 13.21
CA GLU A 394 32.74 -12.58 12.26
C GLU A 394 33.55 -13.73 12.82
#